data_b1bb21284af0a7b65ed5de02f303d952
#
_entry.id   b1bb21284af0a7b65ed5de02f303d952
#
_cell.length_a   1.000
_cell.length_b   1.000
_cell.length_c   1.000
_cell.angle_alpha   90.00
_cell.angle_beta   90.00
_cell.angle_gamma   90.00
#
_symmetry.space_group_name_H-M   'P 1'
#
loop_
_entity.id
_entity.type
_entity.pdbx_description
1 polymer ?
#
loop_
_entity_poly.entity_id
_entity_poly.type
_entity_poly.pdbx_seq_one_letter_code
_entity_poly.pdbx_strand_id
1 'polypeptide(L)'
;MRNVSLSYRNQYAMSLPGFKPMIGDVFGQRSGMGAMSPGLDFAFGFIGDGYIEKARRNGWLLMNDSLATPATTNRTEELQLRATLEPVRNLKIDLTATRTVTTARSVQYMYEGNPTTQSGTFTMTTTSLRSAFEGSGNANNGYRSKSFDRFCSSLDRIRNRVEARYAVAVYPAGTALAGKPFNAENGGVSRYSADVMVPAFLSAYTEMGDGGLSIFPSLSHLLPNWTLRYSGLSKLPWVRDVFKSVNISHAYKSVYAVGSYASYSTYMEYMNGLGFINDATTGMPVPNSMFNVSTVSINEAFSPLLGIDVTLQNNMTIKAEYRTTRVMSLSMTSVQINEASSHDWVIGAAYTLNNFNPFGGNRHRRVRQRGRSTVAGASQQKTGSNSRNTSSSGVNNDLKLRLDLSLRKQASITRDIATMTSAANSGNTAFKLSFSADYTLSRMLTMSFYYDRQTNTPLLSSSSYPTTTQDFGLSMKFSLTR
;
A
#
# COMPACT_ATOMS: atom_id res chain seq x y z
N MET A 1 2.51 23.12 -12.98
CA MET A 1 3.17 22.44 -11.85
C MET A 1 3.05 23.32 -10.63
N ARG A 2 2.57 22.83 -9.51
CA ARG A 2 2.51 23.60 -8.25
C ARG A 2 3.65 23.27 -7.30
N ASN A 3 3.99 22.01 -7.17
CA ASN A 3 5.05 21.58 -6.27
C ASN A 3 5.66 20.27 -6.77
N VAL A 4 6.99 20.13 -6.65
CA VAL A 4 7.72 18.90 -6.86
C VAL A 4 8.72 18.79 -5.71
N SER A 5 8.73 17.65 -5.05
CA SER A 5 9.69 17.34 -4.00
C SER A 5 10.33 15.98 -4.25
N LEU A 6 11.65 15.93 -4.16
CA LEU A 6 12.45 14.71 -4.18
C LEU A 6 13.14 14.59 -2.83
N SER A 7 12.93 13.47 -2.15
CA SER A 7 13.61 13.14 -0.90
C SER A 7 14.38 11.84 -1.07
N TYR A 8 15.65 11.88 -0.76
CA TYR A 8 16.50 10.69 -0.68
C TYR A 8 17.06 10.59 0.74
N ARG A 9 16.83 9.44 1.35
CA ARG A 9 17.32 9.12 2.70
C ARG A 9 18.12 7.84 2.63
N ASN A 10 19.34 7.89 3.16
CA ASN A 10 20.19 6.72 3.32
C ASN A 10 20.60 6.64 4.80
N GLN A 11 20.17 5.59 5.46
CA GLN A 11 20.52 5.30 6.85
C GLN A 11 21.44 4.09 6.87
N TYR A 12 22.55 4.20 7.59
CA TYR A 12 23.51 3.13 7.77
C TYR A 12 23.80 2.95 9.27
N ALA A 13 23.71 1.74 9.75
CA ALA A 13 24.08 1.37 11.11
C ALA A 13 25.01 0.17 11.06
N MET A 14 26.06 0.17 11.88
CA MET A 14 27.04 -0.91 12.00
C MET A 14 27.20 -1.29 13.47
N SER A 15 27.25 -2.59 13.72
CA SER A 15 27.71 -3.18 14.98
C SER A 15 28.98 -3.96 14.70
N LEU A 16 30.08 -3.58 15.34
CA LEU A 16 31.38 -4.20 15.13
C LEU A 16 31.90 -4.72 16.48
N PRO A 17 31.61 -5.97 16.85
CA PRO A 17 32.08 -6.60 18.06
C PRO A 17 33.61 -6.68 18.08
N GLY A 18 34.21 -6.64 19.28
CA GLY A 18 35.67 -6.75 19.42
C GLY A 18 36.45 -5.54 18.94
N PHE A 19 35.82 -4.38 18.77
CA PHE A 19 36.50 -3.14 18.40
C PHE A 19 37.34 -2.63 19.58
N LYS A 20 38.66 -2.56 19.41
CA LYS A 20 39.62 -2.20 20.47
C LYS A 20 39.74 -0.68 20.73
N PRO A 21 39.66 0.20 19.71
CA PRO A 21 39.87 1.62 19.94
C PRO A 21 38.80 2.20 20.87
N MET A 22 39.27 2.95 21.85
CA MET A 22 38.34 3.69 22.76
C MET A 22 38.12 5.08 22.18
N ILE A 23 36.86 5.53 22.22
CA ILE A 23 36.47 6.88 21.84
C ILE A 23 36.98 7.85 22.89
N GLY A 24 37.81 8.84 22.54
CA GLY A 24 38.53 9.63 23.50
C GLY A 24 38.52 11.15 23.42
N ASP A 25 38.26 11.73 22.24
CA ASP A 25 38.19 13.18 22.07
C ASP A 25 36.82 13.65 21.62
N VAL A 26 36.65 14.95 21.32
CA VAL A 26 35.42 15.55 20.84
C VAL A 26 34.90 14.90 19.54
N PHE A 27 35.81 14.41 18.72
CA PHE A 27 35.48 13.68 17.48
C PHE A 27 35.58 12.16 17.66
N GLY A 28 35.69 11.68 18.91
CA GLY A 28 35.83 10.27 19.20
C GLY A 28 37.12 9.64 18.76
N GLN A 29 38.22 10.42 18.59
CA GLN A 29 39.51 9.93 18.07
C GLN A 29 40.55 9.77 19.18
N ARG A 30 41.37 8.73 19.10
CA ARG A 30 42.57 8.53 19.93
C ARG A 30 43.77 8.12 19.10
N SER A 31 44.91 8.62 19.47
CA SER A 31 46.18 8.37 18.76
C SER A 31 46.89 7.08 19.17
N GLY A 32 46.48 6.41 20.23
CA GLY A 32 47.20 5.28 20.85
C GLY A 32 47.23 3.97 20.05
N MET A 33 46.44 3.86 18.98
CA MET A 33 46.39 2.66 18.13
C MET A 33 46.58 2.96 16.64
N GLY A 34 47.50 3.87 16.32
CA GLY A 34 47.71 4.35 14.97
C GLY A 34 47.04 5.66 14.67
N ALA A 35 47.11 6.12 13.44
CA ALA A 35 46.62 7.42 13.04
C ALA A 35 45.09 7.51 13.23
N MET A 36 44.67 8.33 14.21
CA MET A 36 43.27 8.75 14.42
C MET A 36 42.27 7.59 14.36
N SER A 37 42.34 6.64 15.30
CA SER A 37 41.29 5.63 15.42
C SER A 37 40.13 6.12 16.30
N PRO A 38 38.89 5.88 15.97
CA PRO A 38 38.36 5.02 14.90
C PRO A 38 38.33 5.61 13.48
N GLY A 39 38.77 6.83 13.25
CA GLY A 39 38.83 7.49 11.97
C GLY A 39 37.76 8.58 11.80
N LEU A 40 38.07 9.59 10.96
CA LEU A 40 37.13 10.68 10.69
C LEU A 40 35.87 10.21 9.95
N ASP A 41 35.95 9.17 9.14
CA ASP A 41 34.84 8.50 8.51
C ASP A 41 33.81 7.98 9.55
N PHE A 42 34.29 7.41 10.65
CA PHE A 42 33.47 7.03 11.78
C PHE A 42 32.84 8.26 12.46
N ALA A 43 33.64 9.28 12.77
CA ALA A 43 33.19 10.47 13.48
C ALA A 43 32.09 11.23 12.73
N PHE A 44 32.18 11.30 11.40
CA PHE A 44 31.19 11.97 10.55
C PHE A 44 30.12 11.04 9.98
N GLY A 45 30.10 9.76 10.37
CA GLY A 45 29.10 8.78 9.92
C GLY A 45 29.25 8.34 8.46
N PHE A 46 30.39 8.59 7.83
CA PHE A 46 30.70 8.11 6.46
C PHE A 46 31.25 6.68 6.45
N ILE A 47 30.71 5.85 7.35
CA ILE A 47 31.06 4.42 7.42
C ILE A 47 30.30 3.65 6.35
N GLY A 48 30.97 2.72 5.69
CA GLY A 48 30.42 1.83 4.67
C GLY A 48 30.94 0.40 4.86
N ASP A 49 30.56 -0.49 3.96
CA ASP A 49 30.91 -1.91 4.03
C ASP A 49 32.43 -2.17 4.09
N GLY A 50 33.26 -1.28 3.53
CA GLY A 50 34.73 -1.35 3.60
C GLY A 50 35.34 -1.00 4.95
N TYR A 51 34.52 -0.48 5.91
CA TYR A 51 35.04 -0.09 7.23
C TYR A 51 35.51 -1.29 8.06
N ILE A 52 34.85 -2.42 7.96
CA ILE A 52 35.25 -3.67 8.65
C ILE A 52 36.63 -4.09 8.21
N GLU A 53 36.92 -4.07 6.89
CA GLU A 53 38.21 -4.43 6.35
C GLU A 53 39.30 -3.39 6.70
N LYS A 54 38.97 -2.11 6.74
CA LYS A 54 39.83 -1.05 7.26
C LYS A 54 40.21 -1.30 8.72
N ALA A 55 39.23 -1.61 9.57
CA ALA A 55 39.45 -1.89 10.99
C ALA A 55 40.32 -3.15 11.19
N ARG A 56 40.11 -4.19 10.36
CA ARG A 56 40.93 -5.41 10.36
C ARG A 56 42.36 -5.11 10.00
N ARG A 57 42.62 -4.40 8.90
CA ARG A 57 44.01 -4.02 8.44
C ARG A 57 44.75 -3.16 9.44
N ASN A 58 44.03 -2.29 10.15
CA ASN A 58 44.65 -1.43 11.17
C ASN A 58 44.80 -2.11 12.54
N GLY A 59 44.48 -3.39 12.68
CA GLY A 59 44.57 -4.13 13.94
C GLY A 59 43.63 -3.65 15.03
N TRP A 60 42.56 -2.95 14.65
CA TRP A 60 41.56 -2.42 15.58
C TRP A 60 40.56 -3.46 16.08
N LEU A 61 40.56 -4.66 15.53
CA LEU A 61 39.69 -5.74 15.91
C LEU A 61 40.36 -6.73 16.84
N LEU A 62 39.66 -7.24 17.81
CA LEU A 62 40.06 -8.35 18.64
C LEU A 62 39.90 -9.64 17.83
N MET A 63 41.02 -10.24 17.46
CA MET A 63 41.07 -11.54 16.78
C MET A 63 41.20 -12.61 17.85
N ASN A 64 40.09 -13.20 18.28
CA ASN A 64 40.03 -14.22 19.30
C ASN A 64 38.97 -15.25 18.96
N ASP A 65 39.32 -16.52 18.93
CA ASP A 65 38.42 -17.65 18.61
C ASP A 65 37.21 -17.76 19.53
N SER A 66 37.25 -17.11 20.69
CA SER A 66 36.12 -17.05 21.63
C SER A 66 35.04 -16.04 21.25
N LEU A 67 35.31 -15.12 20.31
CA LEU A 67 34.36 -14.09 19.89
C LEU A 67 33.58 -14.56 18.63
N ALA A 68 32.52 -15.31 18.85
CA ALA A 68 31.69 -15.87 17.77
C ALA A 68 30.71 -14.87 17.14
N THR A 69 30.55 -13.67 17.72
CA THR A 69 29.55 -12.70 17.25
C THR A 69 30.03 -12.00 15.95
N PRO A 70 29.28 -12.09 14.84
CA PRO A 70 29.65 -11.45 13.59
C PRO A 70 29.49 -9.93 13.66
N ALA A 71 30.22 -9.22 12.80
CA ALA A 71 29.91 -7.84 12.49
C ALA A 71 28.60 -7.75 11.70
N THR A 72 27.73 -6.81 12.05
CA THR A 72 26.46 -6.61 11.35
C THR A 72 26.37 -5.19 10.82
N THR A 73 25.84 -5.05 9.60
CA THR A 73 25.53 -3.75 9.01
C THR A 73 24.07 -3.74 8.56
N ASN A 74 23.39 -2.65 8.84
CA ASN A 74 22.01 -2.42 8.40
C ASN A 74 21.96 -1.13 7.57
N ARG A 75 21.46 -1.21 6.35
CA ARG A 75 21.30 -0.09 5.45
C ARG A 75 19.85 0.03 4.99
N THR A 76 19.29 1.23 5.09
CA THR A 76 17.97 1.55 4.56
C THR A 76 18.09 2.73 3.61
N GLU A 77 17.73 2.50 2.36
CA GLU A 77 17.65 3.52 1.31
C GLU A 77 16.20 3.78 0.98
N GLU A 78 15.79 5.02 1.08
CA GLU A 78 14.44 5.48 0.75
C GLU A 78 14.52 6.62 -0.26
N LEU A 79 13.90 6.42 -1.42
CA LEU A 79 13.69 7.45 -2.42
C LEU A 79 12.20 7.75 -2.50
N GLN A 80 11.83 9.01 -2.34
CA GLN A 80 10.45 9.47 -2.45
C GLN A 80 10.37 10.66 -3.41
N LEU A 81 9.54 10.53 -4.43
CA LEU A 81 9.17 11.59 -5.36
C LEU A 81 7.70 11.95 -5.13
N ARG A 82 7.41 13.22 -4.98
CA ARG A 82 6.05 13.75 -4.93
C ARG A 82 5.92 14.92 -5.90
N ALA A 83 4.81 14.96 -6.65
CA ALA A 83 4.50 16.08 -7.52
C ALA A 83 3.01 16.40 -7.45
N THR A 84 2.68 17.70 -7.43
CA THR A 84 1.30 18.17 -7.53
C THR A 84 1.15 18.98 -8.81
N LEU A 85 0.21 18.57 -9.65
CA LEU A 85 -0.10 19.18 -10.93
C LEU A 85 -1.52 19.76 -10.90
N GLU A 86 -1.71 20.91 -11.50
CA GLU A 86 -3.02 21.49 -11.82
C GLU A 86 -3.06 21.87 -13.29
N PRO A 87 -3.31 20.91 -14.20
CA PRO A 87 -3.31 21.18 -15.64
C PRO A 87 -4.45 22.09 -16.06
N VAL A 88 -5.59 22.01 -15.39
CA VAL A 88 -6.76 22.90 -15.57
C VAL A 88 -7.27 23.36 -14.20
N ARG A 89 -7.98 24.48 -14.18
CA ARG A 89 -8.58 25.00 -12.93
C ARG A 89 -9.47 23.95 -12.29
N ASN A 90 -9.30 23.73 -10.98
CA ASN A 90 -10.04 22.76 -10.15
C ASN A 90 -9.77 21.27 -10.45
N LEU A 91 -8.78 20.93 -11.27
CA LEU A 91 -8.28 19.57 -11.43
C LEU A 91 -6.93 19.47 -10.73
N LYS A 92 -6.90 18.75 -9.62
CA LYS A 92 -5.67 18.48 -8.86
C LYS A 92 -5.25 17.04 -9.08
N ILE A 93 -3.99 16.85 -9.45
CA ILE A 93 -3.36 15.54 -9.61
C ILE A 93 -2.16 15.50 -8.69
N ASP A 94 -2.19 14.61 -7.70
CA ASP A 94 -1.08 14.33 -6.81
C ASP A 94 -0.41 13.02 -7.26
N LEU A 95 0.88 13.09 -7.57
CA LEU A 95 1.72 11.95 -7.96
C LEU A 95 2.65 11.60 -6.81
N THR A 96 2.83 10.32 -6.54
CA THR A 96 3.78 9.83 -5.54
C THR A 96 4.50 8.59 -6.06
N ALA A 97 5.84 8.59 -6.00
CA ALA A 97 6.63 7.41 -6.28
C ALA A 97 7.61 7.16 -5.14
N THR A 98 7.72 5.91 -4.71
CA THR A 98 8.57 5.52 -3.60
C THR A 98 9.36 4.26 -3.95
N ARG A 99 10.61 4.21 -3.52
CA ARG A 99 11.44 3.00 -3.55
C ARG A 99 12.18 2.89 -2.23
N THR A 100 12.01 1.76 -1.56
CA THR A 100 12.69 1.48 -0.29
C THR A 100 13.44 0.16 -0.41
N VAL A 101 14.70 0.18 -0.03
CA VAL A 101 15.57 -1.00 0.02
C VAL A 101 16.14 -1.09 1.42
N THR A 102 15.91 -2.21 2.09
CA THR A 102 16.54 -2.51 3.36
C THR A 102 17.50 -3.68 3.16
N THR A 103 18.72 -3.54 3.62
CA THR A 103 19.75 -4.57 3.52
C THR A 103 20.41 -4.75 4.89
N ALA A 104 20.41 -5.96 5.40
CA ALA A 104 21.17 -6.37 6.55
C ALA A 104 22.26 -7.34 6.11
N ARG A 105 23.51 -7.10 6.51
CA ARG A 105 24.63 -7.99 6.23
C ARG A 105 25.26 -8.45 7.53
N SER A 106 25.69 -9.69 7.55
CA SER A 106 26.44 -10.29 8.66
C SER A 106 27.74 -10.85 8.12
N VAL A 107 28.85 -10.36 8.67
CA VAL A 107 30.20 -10.70 8.24
C VAL A 107 30.95 -11.31 9.41
N GLN A 108 31.35 -12.57 9.27
CA GLN A 108 32.19 -13.22 10.24
C GLN A 108 33.66 -12.95 9.88
N TYR A 109 34.18 -11.83 10.37
CA TYR A 109 35.51 -11.30 9.98
C TYR A 109 36.70 -12.07 10.56
N MET A 110 36.46 -12.97 11.53
CA MET A 110 37.53 -13.72 12.20
C MET A 110 37.90 -15.02 11.50
N TYR A 111 36.98 -15.60 10.77
CA TYR A 111 37.17 -16.87 10.09
C TYR A 111 37.23 -16.64 8.59
N GLU A 112 38.38 -16.91 7.97
CA GLU A 112 38.52 -16.87 6.52
C GLU A 112 37.69 -17.99 5.89
N GLY A 113 36.97 -17.65 4.81
CA GLY A 113 36.08 -18.57 4.10
C GLY A 113 34.67 -18.67 4.61
N ASN A 114 34.30 -18.02 5.73
CA ASN A 114 32.93 -17.92 6.12
C ASN A 114 32.16 -16.98 5.22
N PRO A 115 30.97 -17.42 4.68
CA PRO A 115 30.22 -16.59 3.76
C PRO A 115 29.63 -15.38 4.48
N THR A 116 29.70 -14.22 3.82
CA THR A 116 28.88 -13.07 4.21
C THR A 116 27.44 -13.37 3.90
N THR A 117 26.59 -13.31 4.91
CA THR A 117 25.16 -13.45 4.71
C THR A 117 24.51 -12.09 4.53
N GLN A 118 23.56 -12.00 3.62
CA GLN A 118 22.80 -10.78 3.33
C GLN A 118 21.32 -11.09 3.33
N SER A 119 20.54 -10.24 3.98
CA SER A 119 19.07 -10.34 3.98
C SER A 119 18.45 -8.95 3.86
N GLY A 120 17.17 -8.90 3.58
CA GLY A 120 16.50 -7.61 3.53
C GLY A 120 15.10 -7.66 2.95
N THR A 121 14.59 -6.46 2.63
CA THR A 121 13.29 -6.24 2.00
C THR A 121 13.42 -5.22 0.88
N PHE A 122 12.52 -5.28 -0.07
CA PHE A 122 12.47 -4.33 -1.18
C PHE A 122 11.03 -3.94 -1.46
N THR A 123 10.77 -2.65 -1.63
CA THR A 123 9.48 -2.14 -2.10
C THR A 123 9.66 -1.04 -3.14
N MET A 124 8.81 -1.03 -4.14
CA MET A 124 8.83 0.00 -5.18
C MET A 124 7.44 0.21 -5.75
N THR A 125 7.06 1.49 -5.94
CA THR A 125 5.84 1.80 -6.66
C THR A 125 5.98 1.46 -8.14
N THR A 126 4.93 0.89 -8.71
CA THR A 126 4.86 0.44 -10.10
C THR A 126 3.43 0.63 -10.62
N THR A 127 3.18 0.27 -11.86
CA THR A 127 1.81 0.16 -12.40
C THR A 127 1.52 -1.26 -12.83
N SER A 128 0.28 -1.69 -12.60
CA SER A 128 -0.25 -3.01 -12.98
C SER A 128 -1.57 -2.90 -13.75
N LEU A 129 -1.76 -1.77 -14.47
CA LEU A 129 -2.99 -1.49 -15.23
C LEU A 129 -3.29 -2.55 -16.29
N ARG A 130 -2.25 -3.14 -16.87
CA ARG A 130 -2.38 -4.21 -17.87
C ARG A 130 -3.22 -5.38 -17.40
N SER A 131 -3.14 -5.71 -16.13
CA SER A 131 -3.88 -6.81 -15.50
C SER A 131 -5.01 -6.35 -14.59
N ALA A 132 -5.14 -5.04 -14.33
CA ALA A 132 -6.06 -4.45 -13.35
C ALA A 132 -7.53 -4.76 -13.62
N PHE A 133 -7.92 -4.82 -14.90
CA PHE A 133 -9.29 -5.03 -15.34
C PHE A 133 -9.54 -6.45 -15.90
N GLU A 134 -8.56 -7.34 -15.75
CA GLU A 134 -8.74 -8.75 -16.09
C GLU A 134 -9.57 -9.46 -15.03
N GLY A 135 -10.59 -10.19 -15.43
CA GLY A 135 -11.41 -10.98 -14.52
C GLY A 135 -10.60 -12.14 -13.92
N SER A 136 -10.83 -12.41 -12.64
CA SER A 136 -10.20 -13.53 -11.93
C SER A 136 -10.74 -14.91 -12.36
N GLY A 137 -11.69 -14.94 -13.30
CA GLY A 137 -12.39 -16.16 -13.72
C GLY A 137 -13.53 -16.55 -12.78
N ASN A 138 -14.18 -17.66 -13.08
CA ASN A 138 -15.26 -18.25 -12.29
C ASN A 138 -15.18 -19.78 -12.36
N ALA A 139 -16.06 -20.48 -11.62
CA ALA A 139 -16.07 -21.95 -11.59
C ALA A 139 -16.27 -22.58 -12.98
N ASN A 140 -17.08 -21.94 -13.85
CA ASN A 140 -17.37 -22.49 -15.19
C ASN A 140 -16.17 -22.48 -16.13
N ASN A 141 -15.20 -21.57 -15.93
CA ASN A 141 -13.99 -21.49 -16.74
C ASN A 141 -12.73 -21.93 -15.97
N GLY A 142 -12.88 -22.64 -14.84
CA GLY A 142 -11.77 -23.11 -14.01
C GLY A 142 -10.93 -21.96 -13.45
N TYR A 143 -11.52 -20.80 -13.17
CA TYR A 143 -10.83 -19.61 -12.67
C TYR A 143 -9.64 -19.15 -13.51
N ARG A 144 -9.71 -19.33 -14.85
CA ARG A 144 -8.63 -18.93 -15.77
C ARG A 144 -8.40 -17.41 -15.74
N SER A 145 -7.14 -17.03 -15.88
CA SER A 145 -6.70 -15.64 -15.94
C SER A 145 -5.69 -15.46 -17.06
N LYS A 146 -5.89 -14.45 -17.89
CA LYS A 146 -4.97 -14.11 -18.99
C LYS A 146 -3.57 -13.77 -18.48
N SER A 147 -3.47 -13.10 -17.31
CA SER A 147 -2.18 -12.77 -16.68
C SER A 147 -1.45 -14.04 -16.25
N PHE A 148 -2.17 -15.02 -15.69
CA PHE A 148 -1.57 -16.29 -15.30
C PHE A 148 -1.12 -17.11 -16.52
N ASP A 149 -1.92 -17.14 -17.60
CA ASP A 149 -1.53 -17.79 -18.84
C ASP A 149 -0.26 -17.13 -19.45
N ARG A 150 -0.16 -15.78 -19.43
CA ARG A 150 1.06 -15.06 -19.84
C ARG A 150 2.26 -15.40 -18.96
N PHE A 151 2.06 -15.47 -17.65
CA PHE A 151 3.10 -15.85 -16.71
C PHE A 151 3.66 -17.24 -17.06
N CYS A 152 2.81 -18.26 -17.12
CA CYS A 152 3.20 -19.62 -17.42
C CYS A 152 3.94 -19.75 -18.77
N SER A 153 3.45 -19.08 -19.82
CA SER A 153 4.06 -19.08 -21.15
C SER A 153 5.40 -18.37 -21.23
N SER A 154 5.69 -17.44 -20.30
CA SER A 154 6.95 -16.69 -20.27
C SER A 154 8.08 -17.41 -19.54
N LEU A 155 7.78 -18.38 -18.66
CA LEU A 155 8.76 -19.05 -17.81
C LEU A 155 9.90 -19.68 -18.60
N ASP A 156 9.60 -20.49 -19.62
CA ASP A 156 10.65 -21.19 -20.39
C ASP A 156 11.48 -20.22 -21.23
N ARG A 157 10.86 -19.18 -21.78
CA ARG A 157 11.57 -18.13 -22.52
C ARG A 157 12.55 -17.38 -21.61
N ILE A 158 12.13 -17.03 -20.39
CA ILE A 158 12.99 -16.32 -19.44
C ILE A 158 14.07 -17.26 -18.92
N ARG A 159 13.74 -18.52 -18.59
CA ARG A 159 14.71 -19.54 -18.20
C ARG A 159 15.82 -19.66 -19.25
N ASN A 160 15.48 -19.84 -20.53
CA ASN A 160 16.45 -19.97 -21.60
C ASN A 160 17.31 -18.73 -21.76
N ARG A 161 16.77 -17.53 -21.53
CA ARG A 161 17.53 -16.27 -21.52
C ARG A 161 18.52 -16.21 -20.34
N VAL A 162 18.10 -16.62 -19.15
CA VAL A 162 18.98 -16.67 -17.98
C VAL A 162 20.08 -17.71 -18.21
N GLU A 163 19.73 -18.89 -18.70
CA GLU A 163 20.69 -19.97 -18.97
C GLU A 163 21.72 -19.56 -20.04
N ALA A 164 21.31 -18.85 -21.08
CA ALA A 164 22.21 -18.33 -22.10
C ALA A 164 23.32 -17.40 -21.54
N ARG A 165 23.09 -16.74 -20.41
CA ARG A 165 24.12 -15.93 -19.73
C ARG A 165 25.21 -16.79 -19.11
N TYR A 166 24.93 -18.06 -18.81
CA TYR A 166 25.92 -19.03 -18.29
C TYR A 166 26.75 -19.71 -19.38
N ALA A 167 26.46 -19.49 -20.66
CA ALA A 167 27.15 -20.14 -21.76
C ALA A 167 28.68 -19.93 -21.75
N VAL A 168 29.15 -18.83 -21.17
CA VAL A 168 30.58 -18.50 -21.01
C VAL A 168 31.11 -18.78 -19.59
N ALA A 169 30.25 -19.33 -18.72
CA ALA A 169 30.61 -19.58 -17.33
C ALA A 169 31.48 -20.83 -17.17
N VAL A 170 32.32 -20.81 -16.15
CA VAL A 170 33.14 -21.92 -15.71
C VAL A 170 32.73 -22.26 -14.28
N TYR A 171 32.63 -23.53 -13.96
CA TYR A 171 32.26 -23.95 -12.61
C TYR A 171 33.29 -23.50 -11.59
N PRO A 172 32.85 -22.93 -10.44
CA PRO A 172 33.77 -22.36 -9.46
C PRO A 172 34.66 -23.42 -8.77
N ALA A 173 35.78 -22.96 -8.26
CA ALA A 173 36.68 -23.81 -7.44
C ALA A 173 35.94 -24.33 -6.20
N GLY A 174 36.28 -25.55 -5.75
CA GLY A 174 35.62 -26.19 -4.60
C GLY A 174 34.34 -26.95 -4.94
N THR A 175 33.97 -27.02 -6.23
CA THR A 175 32.84 -27.86 -6.71
C THR A 175 33.34 -29.14 -7.41
N ALA A 176 32.45 -30.11 -7.56
CA ALA A 176 32.77 -31.38 -8.26
C ALA A 176 33.17 -31.20 -9.74
N LEU A 177 32.79 -30.07 -10.35
CA LEU A 177 33.05 -29.73 -11.76
C LEU A 177 34.03 -28.56 -11.92
N ALA A 178 34.77 -28.19 -10.89
CA ALA A 178 35.67 -27.03 -10.86
C ALA A 178 36.54 -26.92 -12.14
N GLY A 179 36.55 -25.71 -12.72
CA GLY A 179 37.33 -25.41 -13.92
C GLY A 179 36.77 -25.92 -15.25
N LYS A 180 35.68 -26.68 -15.24
CA LYS A 180 35.02 -27.12 -16.49
C LYS A 180 34.08 -26.04 -16.99
N PRO A 181 33.88 -25.89 -18.31
CA PRO A 181 32.83 -25.03 -18.86
C PRO A 181 31.44 -25.48 -18.39
N PHE A 182 30.54 -24.51 -18.23
CA PHE A 182 29.15 -24.79 -17.89
C PHE A 182 28.50 -25.67 -18.97
N ASN A 183 27.82 -26.73 -18.52
CA ASN A 183 26.98 -27.58 -19.36
C ASN A 183 25.63 -27.80 -18.65
N ALA A 184 24.54 -27.43 -19.31
CA ALA A 184 23.17 -27.56 -18.78
C ALA A 184 22.76 -29.04 -18.52
N GLU A 185 23.41 -30.02 -19.16
CA GLU A 185 23.18 -31.45 -18.88
C GLU A 185 23.57 -31.85 -17.46
N ASN A 186 24.56 -31.15 -16.86
CA ASN A 186 24.98 -31.37 -15.47
C ASN A 186 24.13 -30.63 -14.46
N GLY A 187 23.08 -29.95 -14.87
CA GLY A 187 22.18 -29.13 -14.06
C GLY A 187 22.05 -27.74 -14.68
N GLY A 188 20.91 -27.47 -15.30
CA GLY A 188 20.57 -26.19 -15.91
C GLY A 188 19.86 -25.26 -14.93
N VAL A 189 19.51 -24.06 -15.42
CA VAL A 189 18.71 -23.09 -14.65
C VAL A 189 17.33 -23.66 -14.35
N SER A 190 16.96 -23.67 -13.08
CA SER A 190 15.61 -24.14 -12.68
C SER A 190 14.54 -23.19 -13.19
N ARG A 191 13.45 -23.74 -13.73
CA ARG A 191 12.25 -23.00 -14.11
C ARG A 191 11.63 -22.24 -12.91
N TYR A 192 11.87 -22.75 -11.70
CA TYR A 192 11.34 -22.21 -10.45
C TYR A 192 12.37 -21.38 -9.67
N SER A 193 13.50 -21.03 -10.26
CA SER A 193 14.45 -20.12 -9.62
C SER A 193 13.87 -18.70 -9.53
N ALA A 194 14.32 -17.95 -8.53
CA ALA A 194 13.88 -16.56 -8.33
C ALA A 194 14.18 -15.66 -9.54
N ASP A 195 15.31 -15.90 -10.23
CA ASP A 195 15.71 -15.17 -11.43
C ASP A 195 14.85 -15.46 -12.65
N VAL A 196 14.00 -16.49 -12.61
CA VAL A 196 13.05 -16.84 -13.68
C VAL A 196 11.63 -16.44 -13.27
N MET A 197 11.18 -16.88 -12.09
CA MET A 197 9.78 -16.69 -11.68
C MET A 197 9.46 -15.22 -11.40
N VAL A 198 10.34 -14.47 -10.76
CA VAL A 198 10.06 -13.07 -10.41
C VAL A 198 9.99 -12.17 -11.65
N PRO A 199 10.94 -12.21 -12.62
CA PRO A 199 10.79 -11.48 -13.87
C PRO A 199 9.55 -11.89 -14.68
N ALA A 200 9.21 -13.20 -14.71
CA ALA A 200 8.00 -13.68 -15.36
C ALA A 200 6.73 -13.10 -14.72
N PHE A 201 6.69 -13.06 -13.37
CA PHE A 201 5.59 -12.49 -12.63
C PHE A 201 5.44 -10.99 -12.89
N LEU A 202 6.53 -10.23 -12.81
CA LEU A 202 6.52 -8.81 -13.10
C LEU A 202 6.05 -8.52 -14.54
N SER A 203 6.58 -9.25 -15.54
CA SER A 203 6.22 -9.03 -16.94
C SER A 203 4.76 -9.39 -17.26
N ALA A 204 4.18 -10.36 -16.55
CA ALA A 204 2.81 -10.80 -16.77
C ALA A 204 1.77 -9.88 -16.10
N TYR A 205 2.09 -9.34 -14.92
CA TYR A 205 1.14 -8.60 -14.08
C TYR A 205 1.36 -7.09 -14.08
N THR A 206 2.50 -6.59 -14.56
CA THR A 206 2.80 -5.14 -14.62
C THR A 206 3.01 -4.67 -16.05
N GLU A 207 3.25 -3.36 -16.21
CA GLU A 207 3.64 -2.73 -17.49
C GLU A 207 5.11 -2.98 -17.85
N MET A 208 5.88 -3.64 -16.98
CA MET A 208 7.28 -3.92 -17.23
C MET A 208 7.41 -4.98 -18.31
N GLY A 209 8.22 -4.70 -19.34
CA GLY A 209 8.60 -5.70 -20.33
C GLY A 209 9.48 -6.78 -19.71
N ASP A 210 9.61 -7.92 -20.39
CA ASP A 210 10.41 -9.04 -19.90
C ASP A 210 11.94 -8.90 -20.13
N GLY A 211 12.36 -7.78 -20.74
CA GLY A 211 13.77 -7.48 -21.01
C GLY A 211 14.50 -6.86 -19.79
N GLY A 212 15.52 -7.54 -19.29
CA GLY A 212 16.40 -6.99 -18.24
C GLY A 212 15.78 -6.87 -16.85
N LEU A 213 14.64 -7.50 -16.59
CA LEU A 213 14.05 -7.54 -15.26
C LEU A 213 14.90 -8.42 -14.33
N SER A 214 15.02 -7.96 -13.10
CA SER A 214 15.63 -8.71 -11.98
C SER A 214 14.65 -8.77 -10.81
N ILE A 215 15.02 -9.51 -9.76
CA ILE A 215 14.26 -9.56 -8.50
C ILE A 215 14.07 -8.14 -7.92
N PHE A 216 15.06 -7.28 -8.11
CA PHE A 216 15.05 -5.88 -7.66
C PHE A 216 15.06 -4.95 -8.89
N PRO A 217 13.89 -4.54 -9.41
CA PRO A 217 13.81 -3.67 -10.56
C PRO A 217 14.56 -2.34 -10.36
N SER A 218 15.18 -1.86 -11.43
CA SER A 218 15.93 -0.60 -11.42
C SER A 218 15.02 0.62 -11.32
N LEU A 219 15.59 1.79 -11.04
CA LEU A 219 14.87 3.06 -10.94
C LEU A 219 14.14 3.44 -12.24
N SER A 220 14.55 2.92 -13.40
CA SER A 220 13.86 3.14 -14.68
C SER A 220 12.45 2.58 -14.71
N HIS A 221 12.12 1.62 -13.83
CA HIS A 221 10.81 1.00 -13.69
C HIS A 221 9.97 1.63 -12.56
N LEU A 222 10.48 2.70 -11.93
CA LEU A 222 9.77 3.45 -10.90
C LEU A 222 8.64 4.27 -11.55
N LEU A 223 7.40 3.87 -11.33
CA LEU A 223 6.22 4.55 -11.84
C LEU A 223 5.41 5.13 -10.68
N PRO A 224 4.85 6.35 -10.84
CA PRO A 224 4.12 6.99 -9.76
C PRO A 224 2.72 6.41 -9.59
N ASN A 225 2.28 6.37 -8.36
CA ASN A 225 0.88 6.30 -7.96
C ASN A 225 0.26 7.68 -8.11
N TRP A 226 -1.07 7.78 -8.31
CA TRP A 226 -1.73 9.07 -8.47
C TRP A 226 -3.06 9.16 -7.76
N THR A 227 -3.41 10.40 -7.41
CA THR A 227 -4.75 10.76 -6.94
C THR A 227 -5.22 11.97 -7.73
N LEU A 228 -6.39 11.85 -8.32
CA LEU A 228 -7.04 12.87 -9.13
C LEU A 228 -8.30 13.37 -8.42
N ARG A 229 -8.44 14.67 -8.32
CA ARG A 229 -9.64 15.33 -7.77
C ARG A 229 -10.07 16.46 -8.70
N TYR A 230 -11.33 16.42 -9.08
CA TYR A 230 -11.93 17.43 -9.96
C TYR A 230 -13.20 18.02 -9.34
N SER A 231 -13.22 19.34 -9.13
CA SER A 231 -14.35 20.07 -8.56
C SER A 231 -14.94 21.13 -9.51
N GLY A 232 -14.53 21.10 -10.78
CA GLY A 232 -14.91 22.13 -11.76
C GLY A 232 -16.35 22.03 -12.26
N LEU A 233 -17.00 20.88 -12.14
CA LEU A 233 -18.36 20.65 -12.65
C LEU A 233 -19.39 21.59 -12.02
N SER A 234 -19.24 21.91 -10.74
CA SER A 234 -20.14 22.83 -10.02
C SER A 234 -20.15 24.28 -10.59
N LYS A 235 -19.20 24.63 -11.46
CA LYS A 235 -19.15 25.95 -12.11
C LYS A 235 -19.95 26.04 -13.41
N LEU A 236 -20.38 24.89 -13.96
CA LEU A 236 -21.22 24.84 -15.15
C LEU A 236 -22.64 25.35 -14.80
N PRO A 237 -23.26 26.27 -15.59
CA PRO A 237 -24.54 26.86 -15.25
C PRO A 237 -25.62 25.83 -14.95
N TRP A 238 -25.80 24.86 -15.82
CA TRP A 238 -26.81 23.81 -15.68
C TRP A 238 -26.58 22.87 -14.48
N VAL A 239 -25.31 22.70 -14.04
CA VAL A 239 -24.97 21.93 -12.83
C VAL A 239 -25.25 22.75 -11.58
N ARG A 240 -24.87 24.04 -11.59
CA ARG A 240 -25.02 24.96 -10.45
C ARG A 240 -26.47 25.15 -10.04
N ASP A 241 -27.41 25.07 -10.98
CA ASP A 241 -28.85 25.27 -10.69
C ASP A 241 -29.42 24.13 -9.81
N VAL A 242 -28.85 22.93 -9.89
CA VAL A 242 -29.30 21.74 -9.13
C VAL A 242 -28.33 21.41 -7.98
N PHE A 243 -27.02 21.56 -8.21
CA PHE A 243 -26.00 21.10 -7.30
C PHE A 243 -25.17 22.27 -6.74
N LYS A 244 -24.98 22.29 -5.43
CA LYS A 244 -24.12 23.23 -4.72
C LYS A 244 -22.65 22.89 -4.92
N SER A 245 -22.32 21.60 -4.89
CA SER A 245 -20.98 21.10 -5.19
C SER A 245 -21.03 19.71 -5.82
N VAL A 246 -20.09 19.47 -6.74
CA VAL A 246 -19.86 18.17 -7.36
C VAL A 246 -18.36 17.95 -7.38
N ASN A 247 -17.91 16.90 -6.68
CA ASN A 247 -16.51 16.51 -6.64
C ASN A 247 -16.37 15.11 -7.23
N ILE A 248 -15.45 14.94 -8.15
CA ILE A 248 -15.07 13.64 -8.70
C ILE A 248 -13.67 13.31 -8.17
N SER A 249 -13.50 12.09 -7.70
CA SER A 249 -12.23 11.57 -7.22
C SER A 249 -11.88 10.24 -7.87
N HIS A 250 -10.59 10.08 -8.14
CA HIS A 250 -10.00 8.83 -8.62
C HIS A 250 -8.62 8.68 -7.97
N ALA A 251 -8.29 7.50 -7.49
CA ALA A 251 -6.98 7.23 -6.91
C ALA A 251 -6.51 5.83 -7.30
N TYR A 252 -5.27 5.76 -7.73
CA TYR A 252 -4.58 4.54 -8.08
C TYR A 252 -3.30 4.38 -7.27
N LYS A 253 -3.10 3.20 -6.74
CA LYS A 253 -1.89 2.82 -6.02
C LYS A 253 -1.50 1.40 -6.40
N SER A 254 -0.25 1.21 -6.78
CA SER A 254 0.32 -0.11 -6.98
C SER A 254 1.75 -0.14 -6.44
N VAL A 255 2.09 -1.22 -5.73
CA VAL A 255 3.39 -1.41 -5.09
C VAL A 255 3.83 -2.84 -5.31
N TYR A 256 5.01 -3.01 -5.88
CA TYR A 256 5.74 -4.27 -5.89
C TYR A 256 6.56 -4.38 -4.60
N ALA A 257 6.54 -5.55 -3.97
CA ALA A 257 7.29 -5.82 -2.75
C ALA A 257 7.93 -7.21 -2.79
N VAL A 258 9.20 -7.26 -2.36
CA VAL A 258 9.88 -8.48 -1.94
C VAL A 258 9.81 -8.50 -0.42
N GLY A 259 9.00 -9.41 0.14
CA GLY A 259 8.71 -9.44 1.57
C GLY A 259 9.94 -9.74 2.42
N SER A 260 10.73 -10.73 1.99
CA SER A 260 12.05 -11.01 2.57
C SER A 260 12.89 -11.75 1.56
N TYR A 261 14.17 -11.49 1.60
CA TYR A 261 15.17 -12.24 0.87
C TYR A 261 16.38 -12.51 1.77
N ALA A 262 17.08 -13.61 1.53
CA ALA A 262 18.32 -13.95 2.21
C ALA A 262 19.30 -14.61 1.22
N SER A 263 20.58 -14.31 1.32
CA SER A 263 21.59 -14.96 0.49
C SER A 263 21.72 -16.42 0.86
N TYR A 264 21.95 -17.27 -0.13
CA TYR A 264 22.37 -18.65 0.14
C TYR A 264 23.78 -18.66 0.73
N SER A 265 23.99 -19.41 1.79
CA SER A 265 25.30 -19.59 2.43
C SER A 265 26.32 -20.29 1.52
N THR A 266 25.84 -21.10 0.60
CA THR A 266 26.65 -21.89 -0.36
C THR A 266 26.74 -21.23 -1.73
N TYR A 267 26.26 -19.97 -1.88
CA TYR A 267 26.35 -19.26 -3.16
C TYR A 267 27.79 -18.89 -3.50
N MET A 268 28.18 -19.27 -4.67
CA MET A 268 29.49 -18.94 -5.25
C MET A 268 29.27 -18.05 -6.46
N GLU A 269 29.64 -16.77 -6.35
CA GLU A 269 29.52 -15.81 -7.43
C GLU A 269 30.58 -16.11 -8.51
N TYR A 270 30.15 -16.14 -9.77
CA TYR A 270 31.04 -16.29 -10.92
C TYR A 270 31.37 -14.92 -11.54
N MET A 271 30.34 -14.19 -12.01
CA MET A 271 30.51 -12.88 -12.66
C MET A 271 29.15 -12.16 -12.77
N ASN A 272 29.14 -10.86 -12.49
CA ASN A 272 27.98 -9.98 -12.69
C ASN A 272 26.66 -10.50 -12.06
N GLY A 273 26.74 -11.02 -10.83
CA GLY A 273 25.59 -11.54 -10.10
C GLY A 273 25.08 -12.90 -10.60
N LEU A 274 25.82 -13.56 -11.50
CA LEU A 274 25.61 -14.96 -11.84
C LEU A 274 26.45 -15.83 -10.89
N GLY A 275 25.89 -16.93 -10.46
CA GLY A 275 26.61 -17.84 -9.57
C GLY A 275 25.94 -19.20 -9.48
N PHE A 276 26.54 -20.03 -8.66
CA PHE A 276 26.15 -21.40 -8.46
C PHE A 276 25.89 -21.67 -6.97
N ILE A 277 25.00 -22.58 -6.69
CA ILE A 277 24.84 -23.21 -5.37
C ILE A 277 25.17 -24.68 -5.52
N ASN A 278 25.67 -25.30 -4.45
CA ASN A 278 25.78 -26.77 -4.43
C ASN A 278 24.39 -27.35 -4.09
N ASP A 279 23.89 -28.21 -4.96
CA ASP A 279 22.70 -29.00 -4.69
C ASP A 279 22.96 -29.91 -3.48
N ALA A 280 22.10 -29.82 -2.46
CA ALA A 280 22.30 -30.54 -1.20
C ALA A 280 22.23 -32.08 -1.34
N THR A 281 21.59 -32.57 -2.40
CA THR A 281 21.37 -33.99 -2.65
C THR A 281 22.50 -34.60 -3.46
N THR A 282 22.93 -33.88 -4.53
CA THR A 282 23.90 -34.39 -5.49
C THR A 282 25.30 -33.85 -5.31
N GLY A 283 25.46 -32.75 -4.55
CA GLY A 283 26.73 -32.02 -4.42
C GLY A 283 27.18 -31.30 -5.69
N MET A 284 26.35 -31.31 -6.73
CA MET A 284 26.66 -30.70 -8.03
C MET A 284 26.40 -29.18 -7.97
N PRO A 285 27.25 -28.37 -8.64
CA PRO A 285 27.02 -26.94 -8.77
C PRO A 285 25.92 -26.68 -9.79
N VAL A 286 24.81 -26.06 -9.34
CA VAL A 286 23.69 -25.65 -10.20
C VAL A 286 23.58 -24.14 -10.26
N PRO A 287 23.28 -23.56 -11.44
CA PRO A 287 23.03 -22.13 -11.57
C PRO A 287 21.85 -21.71 -10.69
N ASN A 288 22.01 -20.67 -9.91
CA ASN A 288 20.93 -20.16 -9.06
C ASN A 288 21.08 -18.66 -8.80
N SER A 289 19.98 -18.04 -8.37
CA SER A 289 20.00 -16.69 -7.82
C SER A 289 20.85 -16.64 -6.54
N MET A 290 21.51 -15.52 -6.31
CA MET A 290 22.20 -15.23 -5.04
C MET A 290 21.22 -15.28 -3.86
N PHE A 291 19.97 -14.88 -4.10
CA PHE A 291 18.99 -14.72 -3.04
C PHE A 291 17.91 -15.78 -3.08
N ASN A 292 17.69 -16.39 -1.94
CA ASN A 292 16.47 -17.12 -1.63
C ASN A 292 15.37 -16.09 -1.29
N VAL A 293 14.33 -16.07 -2.10
CA VAL A 293 13.19 -15.20 -1.92
C VAL A 293 11.98 -16.06 -1.56
N SER A 294 11.37 -15.82 -0.43
CA SER A 294 10.19 -16.60 0.00
C SER A 294 8.94 -16.21 -0.77
N THR A 295 8.70 -14.90 -0.88
CA THR A 295 7.47 -14.36 -1.47
C THR A 295 7.73 -12.99 -2.08
N VAL A 296 7.15 -12.77 -3.26
CA VAL A 296 7.00 -11.43 -3.84
C VAL A 296 5.54 -11.11 -4.05
N SER A 297 5.16 -9.84 -3.95
CA SER A 297 3.77 -9.42 -4.10
C SER A 297 3.63 -8.14 -4.92
N ILE A 298 2.48 -8.01 -5.58
CA ILE A 298 2.00 -6.76 -6.17
C ILE A 298 0.68 -6.43 -5.48
N ASN A 299 0.66 -5.28 -4.81
CA ASN A 299 -0.53 -4.76 -4.14
C ASN A 299 -1.09 -3.61 -4.95
N GLU A 300 -2.26 -3.79 -5.52
CA GLU A 300 -2.94 -2.82 -6.38
C GLU A 300 -4.24 -2.36 -5.73
N ALA A 301 -4.51 -1.06 -5.79
CA ALA A 301 -5.73 -0.48 -5.26
C ALA A 301 -6.19 0.72 -6.08
N PHE A 302 -7.44 0.71 -6.48
CA PHE A 302 -8.21 1.88 -6.88
C PHE A 302 -9.12 2.28 -5.72
N SER A 303 -8.82 3.35 -5.03
CA SER A 303 -9.53 3.75 -3.82
C SER A 303 -9.79 5.27 -3.76
N PRO A 304 -10.82 5.72 -4.49
CA PRO A 304 -11.74 4.97 -5.38
C PRO A 304 -11.23 4.86 -6.83
N LEU A 305 -11.78 3.88 -7.59
CA LEU A 305 -11.68 3.87 -9.05
C LEU A 305 -12.52 5.02 -9.63
N LEU A 306 -13.72 5.23 -9.09
CA LEU A 306 -14.56 6.39 -9.34
C LEU A 306 -15.29 6.74 -8.05
N GLY A 307 -15.09 7.97 -7.59
CA GLY A 307 -15.82 8.56 -6.47
C GLY A 307 -16.53 9.83 -6.91
N ILE A 308 -17.78 9.96 -6.54
CA ILE A 308 -18.62 11.12 -6.84
C ILE A 308 -19.25 11.57 -5.52
N ASP A 309 -18.91 12.78 -5.09
CA ASP A 309 -19.50 13.43 -3.92
C ASP A 309 -20.30 14.64 -4.37
N VAL A 310 -21.58 14.62 -4.12
CA VAL A 310 -22.53 15.65 -4.57
C VAL A 310 -23.22 16.26 -3.37
N THR A 311 -23.34 17.59 -3.36
CA THR A 311 -24.21 18.32 -2.46
C THR A 311 -25.26 19.07 -3.29
N LEU A 312 -26.53 18.80 -3.06
CA LEU A 312 -27.64 19.48 -3.71
C LEU A 312 -27.90 20.86 -3.09
N GLN A 313 -28.69 21.71 -3.77
CA GLN A 313 -29.04 23.02 -3.26
C GLN A 313 -29.86 22.97 -1.94
N ASN A 314 -30.60 21.90 -1.71
CA ASN A 314 -31.32 21.62 -0.45
C ASN A 314 -30.44 21.05 0.67
N ASN A 315 -29.09 21.03 0.51
CA ASN A 315 -28.09 20.46 1.41
C ASN A 315 -28.17 18.92 1.59
N MET A 316 -28.87 18.23 0.72
CA MET A 316 -28.75 16.77 0.64
C MET A 316 -27.38 16.42 0.08
N THR A 317 -26.68 15.50 0.73
CA THR A 317 -25.40 14.99 0.26
C THR A 317 -25.55 13.56 -0.23
N ILE A 318 -24.95 13.27 -1.38
CA ILE A 318 -24.91 11.93 -1.96
C ILE A 318 -23.46 11.60 -2.27
N LYS A 319 -23.02 10.47 -1.83
CA LYS A 319 -21.69 9.93 -2.10
C LYS A 319 -21.83 8.57 -2.77
N ALA A 320 -21.18 8.40 -3.91
CA ALA A 320 -21.09 7.11 -4.59
C ALA A 320 -19.63 6.80 -4.89
N GLU A 321 -19.15 5.63 -4.47
CA GLU A 321 -17.79 5.20 -4.70
C GLU A 321 -17.75 3.75 -5.18
N TYR A 322 -16.90 3.52 -6.18
CA TYR A 322 -16.49 2.18 -6.57
C TYR A 322 -15.01 2.02 -6.28
N ARG A 323 -14.68 1.03 -5.46
CA ARG A 323 -13.30 0.70 -5.07
C ARG A 323 -12.98 -0.71 -5.53
N THR A 324 -11.74 -0.92 -5.93
CA THR A 324 -11.25 -2.26 -6.21
C THR A 324 -9.83 -2.40 -5.65
N THR A 325 -9.58 -3.52 -5.02
CA THR A 325 -8.24 -3.86 -4.51
C THR A 325 -7.88 -5.26 -4.98
N ARG A 326 -6.61 -5.46 -5.28
CA ARG A 326 -6.08 -6.76 -5.68
C ARG A 326 -4.69 -6.95 -5.10
N VAL A 327 -4.47 -8.10 -4.50
CA VAL A 327 -3.16 -8.54 -4.01
C VAL A 327 -2.79 -9.81 -4.73
N MET A 328 -1.69 -9.79 -5.44
CA MET A 328 -1.12 -10.95 -6.11
C MET A 328 0.17 -11.30 -5.41
N SER A 329 0.29 -12.51 -4.89
CA SER A 329 1.43 -12.97 -4.12
C SER A 329 1.97 -14.25 -4.74
N LEU A 330 3.20 -14.18 -5.25
CA LEU A 330 3.94 -15.32 -5.78
C LEU A 330 4.75 -15.94 -4.62
N SER A 331 4.40 -17.15 -4.22
CA SER A 331 5.15 -17.96 -3.26
C SER A 331 6.15 -18.82 -4.00
N MET A 332 7.43 -18.63 -3.70
CA MET A 332 8.51 -19.43 -4.28
C MET A 332 8.57 -20.83 -3.64
N THR A 333 8.17 -20.93 -2.37
CA THR A 333 8.23 -22.19 -1.62
C THR A 333 7.14 -23.18 -2.04
N SER A 334 5.91 -22.67 -2.23
CA SER A 334 4.77 -23.52 -2.63
C SER A 334 4.56 -23.56 -4.15
N VAL A 335 5.35 -22.78 -4.92
CA VAL A 335 5.26 -22.68 -6.39
C VAL A 335 3.83 -22.31 -6.83
N GLN A 336 3.26 -21.28 -6.19
CA GLN A 336 1.87 -20.87 -6.37
C GLN A 336 1.73 -19.34 -6.42
N ILE A 337 0.72 -18.87 -7.13
CA ILE A 337 0.28 -17.48 -7.07
C ILE A 337 -1.05 -17.43 -6.34
N ASN A 338 -1.11 -16.69 -5.23
CA ASN A 338 -2.34 -16.39 -4.52
C ASN A 338 -2.82 -15.01 -4.96
N GLU A 339 -4.04 -14.95 -5.49
CA GLU A 339 -4.68 -13.72 -5.95
C GLU A 339 -5.92 -13.44 -5.10
N ALA A 340 -5.88 -12.38 -4.30
CA ALA A 340 -7.01 -11.90 -3.52
C ALA A 340 -7.55 -10.62 -4.15
N SER A 341 -8.83 -10.55 -4.44
CA SER A 341 -9.51 -9.39 -5.02
C SER A 341 -10.73 -8.98 -4.23
N SER A 342 -11.00 -7.67 -4.15
CA SER A 342 -12.20 -7.09 -3.59
C SER A 342 -12.74 -6.00 -4.50
N HIS A 343 -14.05 -6.02 -4.71
CA HIS A 343 -14.81 -5.02 -5.46
C HIS A 343 -15.89 -4.47 -4.55
N ASP A 344 -15.84 -3.19 -4.25
CA ASP A 344 -16.69 -2.53 -3.27
C ASP A 344 -17.47 -1.39 -3.91
N TRP A 345 -18.79 -1.49 -3.92
CA TRP A 345 -19.71 -0.40 -4.21
C TRP A 345 -20.19 0.20 -2.90
N VAL A 346 -20.04 1.51 -2.73
CA VAL A 346 -20.52 2.23 -1.55
C VAL A 346 -21.34 3.42 -2.01
N ILE A 347 -22.59 3.48 -1.59
CA ILE A 347 -23.49 4.59 -1.87
C ILE A 347 -24.02 5.09 -0.55
N GLY A 348 -23.80 6.37 -0.25
CA GLY A 348 -24.31 7.03 0.95
C GLY A 348 -25.17 8.24 0.57
N ALA A 349 -26.27 8.44 1.28
CA ALA A 349 -27.08 9.65 1.18
C ALA A 349 -27.35 10.19 2.59
N ALA A 350 -27.20 11.49 2.77
CA ALA A 350 -27.51 12.15 4.02
C ALA A 350 -28.32 13.43 3.76
N TYR A 351 -29.38 13.62 4.55
CA TYR A 351 -30.25 14.78 4.45
C TYR A 351 -30.61 15.31 5.83
N THR A 352 -30.52 16.61 6.01
CA THR A 352 -30.92 17.27 7.26
C THR A 352 -32.13 18.16 6.99
N LEU A 353 -33.23 17.82 7.61
CA LEU A 353 -34.45 18.62 7.64
C LEU A 353 -34.39 19.54 8.86
N ASN A 354 -34.13 20.82 8.62
CA ASN A 354 -34.09 21.81 9.69
C ASN A 354 -35.51 22.19 10.11
N ASN A 355 -35.73 22.38 11.42
CA ASN A 355 -37.02 22.75 11.99
C ASN A 355 -38.18 21.78 11.64
N PHE A 356 -37.85 20.48 11.56
CA PHE A 356 -38.84 19.43 11.31
C PHE A 356 -39.75 19.24 12.54
N ASN A 357 -41.01 19.54 12.42
CA ASN A 357 -42.00 19.39 13.51
C ASN A 357 -43.19 18.54 13.09
N PRO A 358 -43.11 17.19 13.24
CA PRO A 358 -44.15 16.27 12.80
C PRO A 358 -45.43 16.37 13.61
N PHE A 359 -45.40 16.95 14.82
CA PHE A 359 -46.53 17.08 15.71
C PHE A 359 -47.04 18.53 15.83
N GLY A 360 -46.42 19.47 15.11
CA GLY A 360 -46.75 20.88 15.13
C GLY A 360 -47.91 21.19 14.17
N GLY A 361 -49.14 21.17 14.64
CA GLY A 361 -50.24 21.78 13.93
C GLY A 361 -49.97 23.26 13.66
N ASN A 362 -50.21 23.72 12.41
CA ASN A 362 -50.09 25.11 11.95
C ASN A 362 -50.93 26.04 12.84
N ARG A 363 -50.44 26.44 13.99
CA ARG A 363 -50.98 27.59 14.72
C ARG A 363 -50.44 28.85 14.07
N HIS A 364 -51.00 29.22 12.93
CA HIS A 364 -50.98 30.61 12.48
C HIS A 364 -51.64 31.46 13.55
N ARG A 365 -50.86 31.96 14.49
CA ARG A 365 -51.32 32.98 15.42
C ARG A 365 -51.49 34.27 14.59
N ARG A 366 -52.66 34.41 13.98
CA ARG A 366 -53.12 35.69 13.46
C ARG A 366 -53.19 36.64 14.64
N VAL A 367 -52.15 37.45 14.83
CA VAL A 367 -52.18 38.63 15.68
C VAL A 367 -53.21 39.59 15.01
N ARG A 368 -54.43 39.55 15.48
CA ARG A 368 -55.42 40.59 15.16
C ARG A 368 -54.87 41.91 15.71
N GLN A 369 -54.24 42.69 14.87
CA GLN A 369 -54.00 44.10 15.11
C GLN A 369 -55.36 44.82 15.12
N ARG A 370 -55.89 45.01 16.35
CA ARG A 370 -57.08 45.84 16.56
C ARG A 370 -56.62 47.30 16.43
N GLY A 371 -56.90 47.94 15.29
CA GLY A 371 -56.70 49.34 15.08
C GLY A 371 -57.49 50.14 16.08
N ARG A 372 -56.85 51.12 16.68
CA ARG A 372 -57.52 52.28 17.27
C ARG A 372 -56.72 53.52 16.88
N SER A 373 -57.28 54.27 15.94
CA SER A 373 -56.89 55.62 15.58
C SER A 373 -57.23 56.57 16.74
N THR A 374 -56.32 57.48 17.09
CA THR A 374 -56.64 58.91 17.30
C THR A 374 -55.36 59.70 17.52
N VAL A 375 -55.18 60.70 16.65
CA VAL A 375 -54.85 62.10 16.83
C VAL A 375 -53.51 62.54 17.44
N ALA A 376 -52.76 63.19 16.58
CA ALA A 376 -52.01 64.45 16.67
C ALA A 376 -51.14 64.77 17.91
N GLY A 377 -49.88 65.17 17.66
CA GLY A 377 -49.19 66.15 18.49
C GLY A 377 -47.71 65.88 18.69
N ALA A 378 -46.89 66.62 17.91
CA ALA A 378 -45.65 67.28 18.29
C ALA A 378 -44.45 66.58 18.92
N SER A 379 -43.34 66.75 18.23
CA SER A 379 -42.00 67.13 18.70
C SER A 379 -41.11 66.15 19.48
N GLN A 380 -39.97 65.85 18.83
CA GLN A 380 -38.60 65.76 19.34
C GLN A 380 -38.30 64.90 20.59
N GLN A 381 -37.50 63.84 20.44
CA GLN A 381 -36.13 63.86 20.97
C GLN A 381 -35.45 62.48 20.73
N LYS A 382 -34.22 62.51 20.26
CA LYS A 382 -33.31 61.41 20.19
C LYS A 382 -33.02 60.88 21.56
N THR A 383 -33.21 59.59 21.81
CA THR A 383 -32.40 58.83 22.79
C THR A 383 -32.42 57.38 22.39
N GLY A 384 -31.24 56.79 22.39
CA GLY A 384 -31.01 55.42 21.98
C GLY A 384 -31.81 54.43 22.79
N SER A 385 -32.53 53.56 22.11
CA SER A 385 -33.10 52.37 22.70
C SER A 385 -32.44 51.16 22.07
N ASN A 386 -31.62 50.52 22.86
CA ASN A 386 -31.23 49.14 22.69
C ASN A 386 -32.42 48.29 22.28
N SER A 387 -32.55 48.06 21.02
CA SER A 387 -33.42 46.95 20.51
C SER A 387 -32.74 45.67 20.98
N ARG A 388 -33.16 45.19 22.14
CA ARG A 388 -32.93 43.81 22.52
C ARG A 388 -33.64 42.97 21.48
N ASN A 389 -32.89 42.54 20.46
CA ASN A 389 -33.22 41.38 19.69
C ASN A 389 -33.35 40.21 20.68
N THR A 390 -34.54 39.96 21.17
CA THR A 390 -34.93 38.69 21.73
C THR A 390 -34.87 37.73 20.55
N SER A 391 -33.65 37.25 20.22
CA SER A 391 -33.49 36.04 19.49
C SER A 391 -34.24 34.96 20.29
N SER A 392 -35.45 34.66 19.83
CA SER A 392 -36.15 33.45 20.27
C SER A 392 -35.17 32.31 19.96
N SER A 393 -34.46 31.85 20.97
CA SER A 393 -33.65 30.64 20.89
C SER A 393 -34.62 29.44 20.74
N GLY A 394 -35.24 29.39 19.56
CA GLY A 394 -36.01 28.23 19.15
C GLY A 394 -35.07 27.04 19.14
N VAL A 395 -35.47 25.99 19.80
CA VAL A 395 -34.79 24.70 19.66
C VAL A 395 -34.94 24.32 18.19
N ASN A 396 -33.85 24.21 17.50
CA ASN A 396 -33.81 23.67 16.14
C ASN A 396 -34.12 22.18 16.23
N ASN A 397 -35.34 21.80 15.92
CA ASN A 397 -35.76 20.40 15.85
C ASN A 397 -35.29 19.88 14.48
N ASP A 398 -34.07 19.40 14.42
CA ASP A 398 -33.51 18.89 13.18
C ASP A 398 -33.69 17.38 13.10
N LEU A 399 -34.16 16.90 11.94
CA LEU A 399 -34.20 15.49 11.59
C LEU A 399 -33.06 15.20 10.61
N LYS A 400 -32.09 14.40 11.04
CA LYS A 400 -30.99 13.93 10.21
C LYS A 400 -31.29 12.51 9.73
N LEU A 401 -31.38 12.35 8.42
CA LEU A 401 -31.57 11.07 7.76
C LEU A 401 -30.27 10.65 7.10
N ARG A 402 -29.88 9.39 7.28
CA ARG A 402 -28.71 8.81 6.63
C ARG A 402 -29.06 7.42 6.11
N LEU A 403 -28.66 7.15 4.88
CA LEU A 403 -28.77 5.86 4.21
C LEU A 403 -27.40 5.49 3.66
N ASP A 404 -26.88 4.34 4.06
CA ASP A 404 -25.63 3.79 3.54
C ASP A 404 -25.92 2.39 2.96
N LEU A 405 -25.52 2.20 1.71
CA LEU A 405 -25.58 0.95 0.97
C LEU A 405 -24.16 0.52 0.62
N SER A 406 -23.81 -0.71 0.89
CA SER A 406 -22.53 -1.27 0.41
C SER A 406 -22.71 -2.68 -0.13
N LEU A 407 -22.10 -2.94 -1.27
CA LEU A 407 -21.98 -4.26 -1.88
C LEU A 407 -20.50 -4.57 -2.07
N ARG A 408 -20.02 -5.57 -1.35
CA ARG A 408 -18.62 -6.04 -1.43
C ARG A 408 -18.59 -7.45 -1.96
N LYS A 409 -17.79 -7.67 -2.98
CA LYS A 409 -17.48 -9.00 -3.50
C LYS A 409 -15.98 -9.26 -3.34
N GLN A 410 -15.65 -10.30 -2.60
CA GLN A 410 -14.27 -10.73 -2.37
C GLN A 410 -14.08 -12.15 -2.92
N ALA A 411 -12.88 -12.41 -3.46
CA ALA A 411 -12.48 -13.72 -3.89
C ALA A 411 -10.97 -13.90 -3.66
N SER A 412 -10.59 -15.09 -3.22
CA SER A 412 -9.21 -15.53 -3.12
C SER A 412 -9.04 -16.79 -3.98
N ILE A 413 -8.10 -16.73 -4.92
CA ILE A 413 -7.84 -17.78 -5.90
C ILE A 413 -6.39 -18.20 -5.76
N THR A 414 -6.15 -19.48 -5.65
CA THR A 414 -4.81 -20.07 -5.71
C THR A 414 -4.57 -20.62 -7.10
N ARG A 415 -3.43 -20.26 -7.69
CA ARG A 415 -2.98 -20.68 -9.01
C ARG A 415 -1.72 -21.52 -8.87
N ASP A 416 -1.81 -22.78 -9.15
CA ASP A 416 -0.70 -23.71 -9.09
C ASP A 416 0.11 -23.63 -10.37
N ILE A 417 1.42 -23.35 -10.24
CA ILE A 417 2.31 -23.10 -11.38
C ILE A 417 2.77 -24.43 -12.01
N ALA A 418 2.94 -25.47 -11.19
CA ALA A 418 3.42 -26.77 -11.66
C ALA A 418 2.36 -27.47 -12.51
N THR A 419 1.10 -27.45 -12.05
CA THR A 419 -0.04 -28.08 -12.76
C THR A 419 -0.74 -27.12 -13.73
N MET A 420 -0.42 -25.82 -13.69
CA MET A 420 -1.09 -24.76 -14.47
C MET A 420 -2.60 -24.68 -14.22
N THR A 421 -3.04 -25.04 -13.01
CA THR A 421 -4.45 -25.03 -12.60
C THR A 421 -4.77 -23.88 -11.65
N SER A 422 -6.04 -23.53 -11.57
CA SER A 422 -6.50 -22.48 -10.66
C SER A 422 -7.74 -22.95 -9.92
N ALA A 423 -7.83 -22.62 -8.64
CA ALA A 423 -8.96 -22.96 -7.78
C ALA A 423 -9.30 -21.80 -6.85
N ALA A 424 -10.59 -21.59 -6.59
CA ALA A 424 -11.01 -20.66 -5.55
C ALA A 424 -10.70 -21.27 -4.18
N ASN A 425 -10.06 -20.47 -3.33
CA ASN A 425 -9.74 -20.85 -1.97
C ASN A 425 -10.81 -20.36 -0.99
N SER A 426 -11.26 -19.13 -1.17
CA SER A 426 -12.31 -18.51 -0.36
C SER A 426 -12.93 -17.33 -1.09
N GLY A 427 -14.03 -16.83 -0.57
CA GLY A 427 -14.65 -15.60 -1.05
C GLY A 427 -16.05 -15.44 -0.49
N ASN A 428 -16.56 -14.22 -0.59
CA ASN A 428 -17.91 -13.91 -0.19
C ASN A 428 -18.45 -12.68 -0.93
N THR A 429 -19.76 -12.60 -1.00
CA THR A 429 -20.49 -11.39 -1.39
C THR A 429 -21.27 -10.89 -0.18
N ALA A 430 -20.90 -9.70 0.29
CA ALA A 430 -21.54 -9.04 1.43
C ALA A 430 -22.35 -7.83 0.94
N PHE A 431 -23.63 -7.83 1.24
CA PHE A 431 -24.51 -6.68 1.04
C PHE A 431 -24.86 -6.10 2.41
N LYS A 432 -24.68 -4.80 2.58
CA LYS A 432 -25.07 -4.07 3.79
C LYS A 432 -25.93 -2.87 3.44
N LEU A 433 -27.05 -2.77 4.13
CA LEU A 433 -27.95 -1.62 4.15
C LEU A 433 -28.00 -1.08 5.56
N SER A 434 -27.63 0.18 5.75
CA SER A 434 -27.75 0.89 7.03
C SER A 434 -28.58 2.14 6.84
N PHE A 435 -29.63 2.28 7.64
CA PHE A 435 -30.46 3.47 7.69
C PHE A 435 -30.48 4.03 9.11
N SER A 436 -30.30 5.34 9.26
CA SER A 436 -30.47 6.01 10.55
C SER A 436 -31.26 7.30 10.40
N ALA A 437 -32.06 7.59 11.44
CA ALA A 437 -32.85 8.81 11.55
C ALA A 437 -32.66 9.39 12.96
N ASP A 438 -31.95 10.50 13.07
CA ASP A 438 -31.68 11.20 14.32
C ASP A 438 -32.53 12.44 14.42
N TYR A 439 -33.44 12.46 15.38
CA TYR A 439 -34.35 13.57 15.61
C TYR A 439 -34.03 14.29 16.92
N THR A 440 -33.68 15.57 16.83
CA THR A 440 -33.43 16.42 17.98
C THR A 440 -34.73 17.06 18.42
N LEU A 441 -35.35 16.50 19.45
CA LEU A 441 -36.63 16.95 19.98
C LEU A 441 -36.48 18.22 20.84
N SER A 442 -35.39 18.30 21.57
CA SER A 442 -35.01 19.44 22.40
C SER A 442 -33.50 19.52 22.57
N ARG A 443 -32.99 20.59 23.20
CA ARG A 443 -31.54 20.69 23.54
C ARG A 443 -31.05 19.53 24.42
N MET A 444 -31.98 18.88 25.14
CA MET A 444 -31.70 17.81 26.08
C MET A 444 -32.03 16.43 25.57
N LEU A 445 -32.90 16.31 24.54
CA LEU A 445 -33.41 15.03 24.08
C LEU A 445 -33.19 14.83 22.58
N THR A 446 -32.45 13.80 22.25
CA THR A 446 -32.30 13.29 20.87
C THR A 446 -32.81 11.87 20.82
N MET A 447 -33.61 11.58 19.82
CA MET A 447 -34.09 10.25 19.50
C MET A 447 -33.39 9.77 18.24
N SER A 448 -32.90 8.57 18.28
CA SER A 448 -32.22 7.93 17.14
C SER A 448 -32.88 6.60 16.82
N PHE A 449 -33.35 6.47 15.61
CA PHE A 449 -33.79 5.20 15.02
C PHE A 449 -32.70 4.68 14.10
N TYR A 450 -32.46 3.36 14.15
CA TYR A 450 -31.54 2.71 13.20
C TYR A 450 -32.11 1.39 12.72
N TYR A 451 -31.76 1.04 11.49
CA TYR A 451 -32.03 -0.25 10.87
C TYR A 451 -30.80 -0.67 10.08
N ASP A 452 -30.22 -1.80 10.44
CA ASP A 452 -29.08 -2.43 9.77
C ASP A 452 -29.50 -3.80 9.25
N ARG A 453 -29.19 -4.07 7.98
CA ARG A 453 -29.32 -5.38 7.37
C ARG A 453 -28.02 -5.75 6.68
N GLN A 454 -27.48 -6.89 7.03
CA GLN A 454 -26.30 -7.44 6.40
C GLN A 454 -26.60 -8.86 5.91
N THR A 455 -26.34 -9.10 4.63
CA THR A 455 -26.40 -10.42 4.03
C THR A 455 -25.02 -10.80 3.55
N ASN A 456 -24.56 -11.98 3.92
CA ASN A 456 -23.27 -12.53 3.51
C ASN A 456 -23.50 -13.86 2.80
N THR A 457 -23.09 -13.94 1.53
CA THR A 457 -23.20 -15.15 0.70
C THR A 457 -21.79 -15.64 0.37
N PRO A 458 -21.35 -16.80 0.87
CA PRO A 458 -20.04 -17.35 0.56
C PRO A 458 -19.92 -17.76 -0.90
N LEU A 459 -18.72 -17.66 -1.46
CA LEU A 459 -18.41 -18.09 -2.82
C LEU A 459 -18.43 -19.62 -2.95
N LEU A 460 -17.96 -20.30 -1.88
CA LEU A 460 -17.93 -21.76 -1.80
C LEU A 460 -18.96 -22.22 -0.77
N SER A 461 -20.01 -22.87 -1.24
CA SER A 461 -21.09 -23.39 -0.40
C SER A 461 -20.68 -24.59 0.47
N SER A 462 -19.53 -25.23 0.15
CA SER A 462 -18.99 -26.33 0.91
C SER A 462 -18.36 -25.93 2.25
N SER A 463 -18.01 -24.66 2.42
CA SER A 463 -17.31 -24.16 3.60
C SER A 463 -18.17 -23.31 4.54
N SER A 464 -19.28 -22.75 4.06
CA SER A 464 -20.19 -21.94 4.89
C SER A 464 -21.53 -21.69 4.21
N TYR A 465 -22.53 -21.32 5.02
CA TYR A 465 -23.90 -21.03 4.54
C TYR A 465 -24.14 -19.53 4.42
N PRO A 466 -25.05 -19.11 3.54
CA PRO A 466 -25.51 -17.73 3.50
C PRO A 466 -26.13 -17.30 4.84
N THR A 467 -25.72 -16.14 5.34
CA THR A 467 -26.22 -15.58 6.59
C THR A 467 -26.86 -14.21 6.32
N THR A 468 -27.98 -13.95 7.00
CA THR A 468 -28.60 -12.61 7.00
C THR A 468 -28.83 -12.18 8.43
N THR A 469 -28.27 -11.05 8.80
CA THR A 469 -28.48 -10.40 10.09
C THR A 469 -29.30 -9.14 9.87
N GLN A 470 -30.32 -8.94 10.72
CA GLN A 470 -31.12 -7.72 10.73
C GLN A 470 -31.12 -7.20 12.15
N ASP A 471 -30.85 -5.92 12.30
CA ASP A 471 -30.81 -5.24 13.57
C ASP A 471 -31.56 -3.92 13.45
N PHE A 472 -32.41 -3.63 14.41
CA PHE A 472 -33.13 -2.37 14.45
C PHE A 472 -33.30 -1.93 15.91
N GLY A 473 -33.30 -0.63 16.11
CA GLY A 473 -33.45 -0.11 17.44
C GLY A 473 -33.83 1.35 17.48
N LEU A 474 -34.37 1.73 18.63
CA LEU A 474 -34.68 3.08 19.00
C LEU A 474 -33.88 3.43 20.24
N SER A 475 -33.08 4.46 20.17
CA SER A 475 -32.35 5.00 21.33
C SER A 475 -32.82 6.41 21.65
N MET A 476 -32.86 6.72 22.95
CA MET A 476 -33.10 8.06 23.46
C MET A 476 -31.95 8.54 24.28
N LYS A 477 -31.36 9.65 23.85
CA LYS A 477 -30.26 10.29 24.60
C LYS A 477 -30.76 11.54 25.30
N PHE A 478 -30.70 11.53 26.61
CA PHE A 478 -31.01 12.68 27.45
C PHE A 478 -29.72 13.28 27.99
N SER A 479 -29.47 14.56 27.70
CA SER A 479 -28.28 15.29 28.15
C SER A 479 -28.70 16.32 29.17
N LEU A 480 -28.31 16.12 30.43
CA LEU A 480 -28.46 17.11 31.49
C LEU A 480 -27.33 18.14 31.36
N THR A 481 -27.62 19.24 30.70
CA THR A 481 -26.72 20.42 30.78
C THR A 481 -27.18 21.29 31.95
N ARG A 482 -26.26 21.56 32.83
CA ARG A 482 -26.42 22.57 33.92
C ARG A 482 -26.24 23.95 33.31
#